data_e48f31615abab14583076e1bbb9aff00
#
_entry.id   e48f31615abab14583076e1bbb9aff00
#
_cell.length_a   1.000
_cell.length_b   1.000
_cell.length_c   1.000
_cell.angle_alpha   90.00
_cell.angle_beta   90.00
_cell.angle_gamma   90.00
#
_symmetry.space_group_name_H-M   'P 1'
#
loop_
_entity.id
_entity.type
_entity.pdbx_description
1 polymer ?
#
loop_
_entity_poly.entity_id
_entity_poly.type
_entity_poly.pdbx_seq_one_letter_code
_entity_poly.pdbx_strand_id
1 'polypeptide(L)'
;MVSTYLIYFMLMSFIGYLYECLAMIIWTGKWDNRGFLYGPVIPIYGGCALAGTLFFTYVIKDFTPLSVFLIAVVFSAVVEYLVHYYLEKAFHAYWWDYSKSPLNINGRICLPASLGFGLAGLVIIYLINPYLLPVIEKIPQLLRDIISLIMVFIFTADLTLTLCVLSTFISRVENLENRINEHMDEIIGSVTDESKGINSYFYSAFDKLENSGRKYIYRPFGIFSGYARGILSRVKGFRGKSAAKLNMVLNRVKNRITR
;
A
#
# COMPACT_ATOMS: atom_id res chain seq x y z
N MET A 1 -22.78 19.23 0.24
CA MET A 1 -22.59 18.15 -0.76
C MET A 1 -21.17 17.61 -0.76
N VAL A 2 -20.14 18.43 -0.94
CA VAL A 2 -18.73 17.95 -0.95
C VAL A 2 -18.34 17.24 0.36
N SER A 3 -18.65 17.82 1.52
CA SER A 3 -18.36 17.24 2.83
C SER A 3 -19.02 15.86 3.06
N THR A 4 -20.23 15.65 2.51
CA THR A 4 -20.90 14.33 2.52
C THR A 4 -20.02 13.26 1.84
N TYR A 5 -19.54 13.58 0.64
CA TYR A 5 -18.73 12.63 -0.13
C TYR A 5 -17.31 12.45 0.42
N LEU A 6 -16.73 13.45 1.08
CA LEU A 6 -15.46 13.31 1.78
C LEU A 6 -15.59 12.38 3.00
N ILE A 7 -16.64 12.55 3.80
CA ILE A 7 -16.93 11.65 4.93
C ILE A 7 -17.20 10.22 4.41
N TYR A 8 -18.02 10.10 3.35
CA TYR A 8 -18.31 8.82 2.72
C TYR A 8 -17.03 8.12 2.24
N PHE A 9 -16.14 8.83 1.54
CA PHE A 9 -14.83 8.30 1.10
C PHE A 9 -14.02 7.75 2.28
N MET A 10 -13.95 8.48 3.38
CA MET A 10 -13.18 8.06 4.56
C MET A 10 -13.79 6.85 5.24
N LEU A 11 -15.13 6.82 5.37
CA LEU A 11 -15.84 5.66 5.96
C LEU A 11 -15.67 4.41 5.09
N MET A 12 -15.81 4.53 3.77
CA MET A 12 -15.63 3.39 2.87
C MET A 12 -14.16 2.93 2.80
N SER A 13 -13.19 3.83 2.94
CA SER A 13 -11.77 3.48 3.08
C SER A 13 -11.49 2.72 4.38
N PHE A 14 -12.16 3.07 5.47
CA PHE A 14 -12.10 2.36 6.75
C PHE A 14 -12.79 1.00 6.70
N ILE A 15 -13.98 0.91 6.10
CA ILE A 15 -14.71 -0.35 5.89
C ILE A 15 -13.86 -1.32 5.05
N GLY A 16 -13.23 -0.81 3.97
CA GLY A 16 -12.30 -1.60 3.15
C GLY A 16 -11.10 -2.12 3.93
N TYR A 17 -10.55 -1.30 4.83
CA TYR A 17 -9.49 -1.74 5.74
C TYR A 17 -9.94 -2.88 6.67
N LEU A 18 -11.12 -2.74 7.28
CA LEU A 18 -11.67 -3.80 8.13
C LEU A 18 -11.90 -5.09 7.34
N TYR A 19 -12.45 -4.97 6.13
CA TYR A 19 -12.66 -6.11 5.23
C TYR A 19 -11.36 -6.86 4.94
N GLU A 20 -10.29 -6.17 4.55
CA GLU A 20 -8.98 -6.77 4.28
C GLU A 20 -8.38 -7.47 5.52
N CYS A 21 -8.45 -6.82 6.68
CA CYS A 21 -7.94 -7.41 7.92
C CYS A 21 -8.75 -8.64 8.35
N LEU A 22 -10.08 -8.61 8.22
CA LEU A 22 -10.94 -9.74 8.52
C LEU A 22 -10.73 -10.91 7.54
N ALA A 23 -10.61 -10.61 6.24
CA ALA A 23 -10.29 -11.63 5.24
C ALA A 23 -8.97 -12.35 5.56
N MET A 24 -7.95 -11.60 6.02
CA MET A 24 -6.67 -12.20 6.44
C MET A 24 -6.82 -13.11 7.67
N ILE A 25 -7.63 -12.73 8.65
CA ILE A 25 -7.90 -13.59 9.81
C ILE A 25 -8.53 -14.91 9.35
N ILE A 26 -9.52 -14.84 8.44
CA ILE A 26 -10.23 -16.03 7.92
C ILE A 26 -9.27 -16.96 7.17
N TRP A 27 -8.35 -16.40 6.34
CA TRP A 27 -7.47 -17.21 5.50
C TRP A 27 -6.20 -17.68 6.20
N THR A 28 -5.66 -16.92 7.14
CA THR A 28 -4.36 -17.20 7.76
C THR A 28 -4.43 -17.47 9.25
N GLY A 29 -5.58 -17.23 9.89
CA GLY A 29 -5.75 -17.32 11.34
C GLY A 29 -5.01 -16.22 12.12
N LYS A 30 -4.42 -15.21 11.45
CA LYS A 30 -3.63 -14.16 12.09
C LYS A 30 -4.10 -12.79 11.63
N TRP A 31 -4.09 -11.84 12.56
CA TRP A 31 -4.26 -10.43 12.24
C TRP A 31 -3.04 -9.93 11.45
N ASP A 32 -3.27 -9.38 10.26
CA ASP A 32 -2.25 -8.68 9.48
C ASP A 32 -2.78 -7.30 9.07
N ASN A 33 -1.98 -6.27 9.26
CA ASN A 33 -2.34 -4.91 8.90
C ASN A 33 -2.06 -4.67 7.43
N ARG A 34 -3.11 -4.61 6.61
CA ARG A 34 -3.04 -4.57 5.13
C ARG A 34 -3.09 -3.17 4.53
N GLY A 35 -3.23 -2.13 5.33
CA GLY A 35 -3.35 -0.75 4.83
C GLY A 35 -2.11 -0.27 4.08
N PHE A 36 -2.30 0.57 3.04
CA PHE A 36 -1.21 1.33 2.42
C PHE A 36 -0.70 2.43 3.35
N LEU A 37 -1.62 3.13 3.98
CA LEU A 37 -1.34 4.19 4.96
C LEU A 37 -1.05 3.60 6.35
N TYR A 38 -0.46 4.37 7.23
CA TYR A 38 -0.26 3.96 8.62
C TYR A 38 -1.58 3.82 9.37
N GLY A 39 -2.52 4.75 9.17
CA GLY A 39 -3.86 4.68 9.72
C GLY A 39 -4.69 3.51 9.15
N PRO A 40 -5.84 3.23 9.77
CA PRO A 40 -6.71 2.12 9.41
C PRO A 40 -7.61 2.47 8.22
N VAL A 41 -7.03 2.94 7.11
CA VAL A 41 -7.76 3.31 5.89
C VAL A 41 -7.04 2.80 4.65
N ILE A 42 -7.82 2.31 3.67
CA ILE A 42 -7.33 1.88 2.36
C ILE A 42 -8.01 2.72 1.28
N PRO A 43 -7.33 3.75 0.75
CA PRO A 43 -7.94 4.77 -0.12
C PRO A 43 -8.56 4.22 -1.42
N ILE A 44 -8.03 3.11 -1.94
CA ILE A 44 -8.57 2.49 -3.16
C ILE A 44 -10.03 2.05 -2.98
N TYR A 45 -10.39 1.52 -1.79
CA TYR A 45 -11.77 1.12 -1.50
C TYR A 45 -12.70 2.32 -1.43
N GLY A 46 -12.31 3.36 -0.71
CA GLY A 46 -13.08 4.61 -0.65
C GLY A 46 -13.22 5.28 -2.00
N GLY A 47 -12.14 5.31 -2.79
CA GLY A 47 -12.14 5.87 -4.14
C GLY A 47 -13.06 5.13 -5.09
N CYS A 48 -12.99 3.80 -5.12
CA CYS A 48 -13.87 2.97 -5.95
C CYS A 48 -15.33 3.08 -5.53
N ALA A 49 -15.62 3.05 -4.21
CA ALA A 49 -16.96 3.21 -3.69
C ALA A 49 -17.55 4.58 -4.04
N LEU A 50 -16.78 5.65 -3.85
CA LEU A 50 -17.20 7.01 -4.19
C LEU A 50 -17.43 7.17 -5.70
N ALA A 51 -16.49 6.74 -6.53
CA ALA A 51 -16.62 6.84 -7.97
C ALA A 51 -17.83 6.04 -8.49
N GLY A 52 -18.03 4.80 -8.01
CA GLY A 52 -19.19 3.99 -8.33
C GLY A 52 -20.50 4.64 -7.89
N THR A 53 -20.55 5.18 -6.65
CA THR A 53 -21.72 5.89 -6.14
C THR A 53 -22.07 7.11 -7.00
N LEU A 54 -21.09 7.94 -7.34
CA LEU A 54 -21.31 9.12 -8.20
C LEU A 54 -21.76 8.70 -9.62
N PHE A 55 -21.14 7.65 -10.16
CA PHE A 55 -21.48 7.14 -11.48
C PHE A 55 -22.94 6.67 -11.57
N PHE A 56 -23.41 5.85 -10.63
CA PHE A 56 -24.79 5.38 -10.59
C PHE A 56 -25.79 6.45 -10.14
N THR A 57 -25.36 7.49 -9.45
CA THR A 57 -26.26 8.59 -9.07
C THR A 57 -26.43 9.59 -10.19
N TYR A 58 -25.38 9.94 -10.93
CA TYR A 58 -25.40 11.05 -11.87
C TYR A 58 -25.31 10.65 -13.35
N VAL A 59 -24.75 9.48 -13.67
CA VAL A 59 -24.51 9.06 -15.07
C VAL A 59 -25.54 8.02 -15.55
N ILE A 60 -25.74 6.96 -14.76
CA ILE A 60 -26.68 5.89 -15.12
C ILE A 60 -27.83 5.87 -14.11
N LYS A 61 -29.01 6.31 -14.53
CA LYS A 61 -30.20 6.37 -13.65
C LYS A 61 -30.95 5.03 -13.61
N ASP A 62 -30.99 4.32 -14.74
CA ASP A 62 -31.68 3.03 -14.88
C ASP A 62 -30.62 1.91 -14.92
N PHE A 63 -30.41 1.25 -13.77
CA PHE A 63 -29.44 0.18 -13.65
C PHE A 63 -30.05 -1.07 -12.98
N THR A 64 -29.61 -2.21 -13.46
CA THR A 64 -29.98 -3.53 -12.92
C THR A 64 -28.85 -4.05 -12.03
N PRO A 65 -29.12 -5.00 -11.12
CA PRO A 65 -28.05 -5.63 -10.34
C PRO A 65 -26.94 -6.23 -11.19
N LEU A 66 -27.31 -6.80 -12.36
CA LEU A 66 -26.33 -7.36 -13.29
C LEU A 66 -25.40 -6.27 -13.87
N SER A 67 -25.96 -5.11 -14.27
CA SER A 67 -25.15 -4.01 -14.79
C SER A 67 -24.23 -3.42 -13.73
N VAL A 68 -24.70 -3.26 -12.48
CA VAL A 68 -23.85 -2.83 -11.35
C VAL A 68 -22.71 -3.81 -11.13
N PHE A 69 -23.00 -5.11 -11.11
CA PHE A 69 -21.99 -6.15 -10.95
C PHE A 69 -20.92 -6.09 -12.05
N LEU A 70 -21.34 -6.10 -13.32
CA LEU A 70 -20.40 -6.11 -14.46
C LEU A 70 -19.55 -4.83 -14.52
N ILE A 71 -20.16 -3.67 -14.28
CA ILE A 71 -19.45 -2.40 -14.24
C ILE A 71 -18.44 -2.39 -13.08
N ALA A 72 -18.84 -2.86 -11.91
CA ALA A 72 -17.95 -2.93 -10.75
C ALA A 72 -16.78 -3.88 -10.97
N VAL A 73 -16.98 -5.05 -11.61
CA VAL A 73 -15.91 -5.98 -11.98
C VAL A 73 -14.89 -5.31 -12.89
N VAL A 74 -15.33 -4.68 -13.97
CA VAL A 74 -14.43 -4.06 -14.94
C VAL A 74 -13.74 -2.84 -14.34
N PHE A 75 -14.50 -1.96 -13.69
CA PHE A 75 -13.96 -0.73 -13.08
C PHE A 75 -12.93 -1.03 -12.00
N SER A 76 -13.23 -1.96 -11.08
CA SER A 76 -12.28 -2.35 -10.03
C SER A 76 -11.01 -2.96 -10.60
N ALA A 77 -11.12 -3.83 -11.62
CA ALA A 77 -9.95 -4.42 -12.27
C ALA A 77 -9.04 -3.36 -12.90
N VAL A 78 -9.63 -2.36 -13.58
CA VAL A 78 -8.86 -1.25 -14.17
C VAL A 78 -8.18 -0.42 -13.08
N VAL A 79 -8.92 -0.02 -12.04
CA VAL A 79 -8.36 0.80 -10.95
C VAL A 79 -7.27 0.04 -10.19
N GLU A 80 -7.51 -1.23 -9.84
CA GLU A 80 -6.55 -2.08 -9.14
C GLU A 80 -5.25 -2.26 -9.95
N TYR A 81 -5.39 -2.50 -11.27
CA TYR A 81 -4.23 -2.61 -12.17
C TYR A 81 -3.44 -1.31 -12.23
N LEU A 82 -4.11 -0.16 -12.40
CA LEU A 82 -3.47 1.15 -12.48
C LEU A 82 -2.78 1.52 -11.17
N VAL A 83 -3.44 1.34 -10.02
CA VAL A 83 -2.86 1.65 -8.70
C VAL A 83 -1.61 0.80 -8.47
N HIS A 84 -1.68 -0.52 -8.72
CA HIS A 84 -0.51 -1.39 -8.60
C HIS A 84 0.62 -0.95 -9.51
N TYR A 85 0.31 -0.65 -10.78
CA TYR A 85 1.29 -0.20 -11.77
C TYR A 85 1.99 1.10 -11.33
N TYR A 86 1.22 2.10 -10.85
CA TYR A 86 1.79 3.37 -10.41
C TYR A 86 2.63 3.21 -9.14
N LEU A 87 2.18 2.43 -8.18
CA LEU A 87 2.95 2.16 -6.96
C LEU A 87 4.26 1.42 -7.27
N GLU A 88 4.20 0.42 -8.15
CA GLU A 88 5.38 -0.32 -8.61
C GLU A 88 6.35 0.62 -9.37
N LYS A 89 5.85 1.50 -10.23
CA LYS A 89 6.68 2.44 -10.98
C LYS A 89 7.28 3.53 -10.11
N ALA A 90 6.53 4.07 -9.14
CA ALA A 90 6.97 5.17 -8.29
C ALA A 90 7.89 4.72 -7.15
N PHE A 91 7.60 3.56 -6.56
CA PHE A 91 8.28 3.09 -5.35
C PHE A 91 9.00 1.75 -5.53
N HIS A 92 8.97 1.16 -6.74
CA HIS A 92 9.45 -0.20 -7.00
C HIS A 92 8.90 -1.23 -6.00
N ALA A 93 7.75 -0.92 -5.35
CA ALA A 93 7.12 -1.66 -4.27
C ALA A 93 5.71 -2.10 -4.66
N TYR A 94 5.27 -3.25 -4.12
CA TYR A 94 3.92 -3.74 -4.29
C TYR A 94 3.34 -4.21 -2.95
N TRP A 95 2.02 -4.11 -2.81
CA TRP A 95 1.28 -4.44 -1.58
C TRP A 95 0.52 -5.75 -1.71
N TRP A 96 0.19 -6.18 -2.95
CA TRP A 96 -0.43 -7.48 -3.24
C TRP A 96 0.21 -8.12 -4.45
N ASP A 97 0.07 -9.44 -4.57
CA ASP A 97 0.63 -10.22 -5.67
C ASP A 97 -0.28 -11.41 -5.97
N TYR A 98 -0.92 -11.36 -7.13
CA TYR A 98 -1.82 -12.40 -7.63
C TYR A 98 -1.14 -13.36 -8.63
N SER A 99 0.18 -13.38 -8.72
CA SER A 99 0.88 -14.24 -9.72
C SER A 99 0.55 -15.72 -9.58
N LYS A 100 0.12 -16.16 -8.39
CA LYS A 100 -0.32 -17.55 -8.12
C LYS A 100 -1.82 -17.76 -8.28
N SER A 101 -2.59 -16.70 -8.52
CA SER A 101 -4.06 -16.77 -8.66
C SER A 101 -4.47 -17.09 -10.10
N PRO A 102 -5.59 -17.81 -10.31
CA PRO A 102 -6.05 -18.12 -11.66
C PRO A 102 -6.46 -16.86 -12.42
N LEU A 103 -6.21 -16.88 -13.74
CA LEU A 103 -6.54 -15.79 -14.66
C LEU A 103 -6.04 -14.42 -14.16
N ASN A 104 -4.80 -14.39 -13.67
CA ASN A 104 -4.17 -13.13 -13.31
C ASN A 104 -3.54 -12.43 -14.53
N ILE A 105 -3.46 -11.11 -14.46
CA ILE A 105 -2.75 -10.29 -15.45
C ILE A 105 -1.56 -9.63 -14.75
N ASN A 106 -0.35 -10.06 -15.10
CA ASN A 106 0.92 -9.57 -14.55
C ASN A 106 1.03 -9.64 -13.01
N GLY A 107 0.24 -10.51 -12.35
CA GLY A 107 0.16 -10.59 -10.89
C GLY A 107 -0.49 -9.38 -10.23
N ARG A 108 -1.03 -8.43 -11.01
CA ARG A 108 -1.62 -7.19 -10.51
C ARG A 108 -3.09 -7.29 -10.22
N ILE A 109 -3.82 -8.03 -11.05
CA ILE A 109 -5.25 -8.34 -10.91
C ILE A 109 -5.48 -9.82 -11.16
N CYS A 110 -6.60 -10.37 -10.68
CA CYS A 110 -7.04 -11.72 -11.01
C CYS A 110 -8.56 -11.80 -11.04
N LEU A 111 -9.09 -12.74 -11.81
CA LEU A 111 -10.55 -12.88 -11.99
C LEU A 111 -11.30 -13.10 -10.65
N PRO A 112 -10.85 -13.97 -9.73
CA PRO A 112 -11.56 -14.15 -8.46
C PRO A 112 -11.67 -12.86 -7.62
N ALA A 113 -10.61 -12.04 -7.58
CA ALA A 113 -10.65 -10.76 -6.87
C ALA A 113 -11.61 -9.78 -7.53
N SER A 114 -11.55 -9.65 -8.86
CA SER A 114 -12.44 -8.77 -9.61
C SER A 114 -13.93 -9.17 -9.47
N LEU A 115 -14.24 -10.47 -9.45
CA LEU A 115 -15.60 -10.95 -9.17
C LEU A 115 -16.03 -10.62 -7.73
N GLY A 116 -15.13 -10.75 -6.76
CA GLY A 116 -15.36 -10.32 -5.37
C GLY A 116 -15.67 -8.83 -5.28
N PHE A 117 -14.95 -7.98 -5.99
CA PHE A 117 -15.23 -6.54 -6.07
C PHE A 117 -16.55 -6.23 -6.79
N GLY A 118 -16.95 -7.04 -7.79
CA GLY A 118 -18.28 -6.98 -8.38
C GLY A 118 -19.39 -7.20 -7.35
N LEU A 119 -19.25 -8.22 -6.49
CA LEU A 119 -20.19 -8.47 -5.38
C LEU A 119 -20.16 -7.33 -4.35
N ALA A 120 -18.98 -6.83 -4.01
CA ALA A 120 -18.85 -5.67 -3.13
C ALA A 120 -19.58 -4.44 -3.71
N GLY A 121 -19.51 -4.23 -5.02
CA GLY A 121 -20.27 -3.18 -5.72
C GLY A 121 -21.77 -3.29 -5.50
N LEU A 122 -22.34 -4.49 -5.59
CA LEU A 122 -23.76 -4.73 -5.28
C LEU A 122 -24.08 -4.39 -3.83
N VAL A 123 -23.27 -4.85 -2.88
CA VAL A 123 -23.42 -4.55 -1.45
C VAL A 123 -23.36 -3.05 -1.20
N ILE A 124 -22.43 -2.34 -1.82
CA ILE A 124 -22.28 -0.89 -1.67
C ILE A 124 -23.52 -0.17 -2.19
N ILE A 125 -23.93 -0.44 -3.44
CA ILE A 125 -25.00 0.31 -4.11
C ILE A 125 -26.37 0.01 -3.49
N TYR A 126 -26.67 -1.26 -3.19
CA TYR A 126 -28.01 -1.67 -2.76
C TYR A 126 -28.17 -1.79 -1.24
N LEU A 127 -27.10 -2.06 -0.49
CA LEU A 127 -27.21 -2.28 0.96
C LEU A 127 -26.57 -1.15 1.78
N ILE A 128 -25.40 -0.62 1.38
CA ILE A 128 -24.70 0.39 2.20
C ILE A 128 -25.22 1.80 1.89
N ASN A 129 -25.25 2.19 0.61
CA ASN A 129 -25.59 3.57 0.24
C ASN A 129 -26.99 4.04 0.68
N PRO A 130 -28.05 3.23 0.59
CA PRO A 130 -29.39 3.66 1.03
C PRO A 130 -29.49 4.03 2.51
N TYR A 131 -28.57 3.50 3.33
CA TYR A 131 -28.53 3.80 4.76
C TYR A 131 -27.44 4.80 5.11
N LEU A 132 -26.24 4.64 4.57
CA LEU A 132 -25.08 5.43 4.97
C LEU A 132 -25.19 6.90 4.51
N LEU A 133 -25.59 7.14 3.26
CA LEU A 133 -25.69 8.51 2.73
C LEU A 133 -26.71 9.36 3.48
N PRO A 134 -27.97 8.88 3.73
CA PRO A 134 -28.93 9.63 4.52
C PRO A 134 -28.48 9.88 5.97
N VAL A 135 -27.73 8.93 6.57
CA VAL A 135 -27.17 9.13 7.92
C VAL A 135 -26.16 10.27 7.95
N ILE A 136 -25.26 10.32 6.95
CA ILE A 136 -24.30 11.42 6.83
C ILE A 136 -25.01 12.76 6.58
N GLU A 137 -26.07 12.77 5.77
CA GLU A 137 -26.82 13.96 5.43
C GLU A 137 -27.65 14.53 6.61
N LYS A 138 -28.05 13.68 7.56
CA LYS A 138 -28.70 14.13 8.80
C LYS A 138 -27.79 14.95 9.71
N ILE A 139 -26.48 14.85 9.56
CA ILE A 139 -25.52 15.67 10.32
C ILE A 139 -25.69 17.14 9.88
N PRO A 140 -25.84 18.09 10.80
CA PRO A 140 -25.90 19.51 10.46
C PRO A 140 -24.72 19.93 9.59
N GLN A 141 -24.97 20.78 8.58
CA GLN A 141 -23.97 21.11 7.55
C GLN A 141 -22.66 21.61 8.16
N LEU A 142 -22.70 22.53 9.11
CA LEU A 142 -21.51 23.06 9.76
C LEU A 142 -20.67 21.96 10.42
N LEU A 143 -21.32 21.05 11.14
CA LEU A 143 -20.64 19.94 11.80
C LEU A 143 -20.04 18.97 10.78
N ARG A 144 -20.77 18.68 9.70
CA ARG A 144 -20.30 17.85 8.59
C ARG A 144 -19.08 18.44 7.89
N ASP A 145 -19.07 19.77 7.69
CA ASP A 145 -17.92 20.47 7.09
C ASP A 145 -16.70 20.41 8.02
N ILE A 146 -16.88 20.62 9.33
CA ILE A 146 -15.79 20.50 10.32
C ILE A 146 -15.24 19.08 10.36
N ILE A 147 -16.09 18.05 10.44
CA ILE A 147 -15.68 16.65 10.46
C ILE A 147 -14.90 16.30 9.19
N SER A 148 -15.40 16.69 8.02
CA SER A 148 -14.73 16.41 6.75
C SER A 148 -13.35 17.07 6.66
N LEU A 149 -13.19 18.30 7.14
CA LEU A 149 -11.89 18.99 7.17
C LEU A 149 -10.89 18.29 8.09
N ILE A 150 -11.33 17.88 9.29
CA ILE A 150 -10.48 17.12 10.22
C ILE A 150 -10.04 15.79 9.59
N MET A 151 -10.98 15.05 8.98
CA MET A 151 -10.68 13.78 8.33
C MET A 151 -9.69 13.95 7.17
N VAL A 152 -9.88 14.97 6.32
CA VAL A 152 -8.98 15.28 5.20
C VAL A 152 -7.60 15.69 5.72
N PHE A 153 -7.52 16.47 6.79
CA PHE A 153 -6.25 16.85 7.40
C PHE A 153 -5.46 15.61 7.90
N ILE A 154 -6.13 14.74 8.67
CA ILE A 154 -5.52 13.50 9.18
C ILE A 154 -5.07 12.60 8.02
N PHE A 155 -5.93 12.42 7.02
CA PHE A 155 -5.63 11.61 5.83
C PHE A 155 -4.43 12.16 5.05
N THR A 156 -4.40 13.47 4.81
CA THR A 156 -3.31 14.12 4.06
C THR A 156 -1.99 14.03 4.81
N ALA A 157 -2.01 14.22 6.15
CA ALA A 157 -0.84 14.08 6.99
C ALA A 157 -0.29 12.65 6.94
N ASP A 158 -1.16 11.63 7.11
CA ASP A 158 -0.77 10.22 7.03
C ASP A 158 -0.24 9.85 5.64
N LEU A 159 -0.91 10.29 4.58
CA LEU A 159 -0.47 10.06 3.20
C LEU A 159 0.91 10.67 2.95
N THR A 160 1.11 11.93 3.34
CA THR A 160 2.40 12.62 3.16
C THR A 160 3.52 11.91 3.92
N LEU A 161 3.29 11.55 5.19
CA LEU A 161 4.27 10.82 5.98
C LEU A 161 4.56 9.43 5.38
N THR A 162 3.55 8.73 4.90
CA THR A 162 3.71 7.42 4.24
C THR A 162 4.59 7.53 3.00
N LEU A 163 4.31 8.51 2.13
CA LEU A 163 5.09 8.76 0.92
C LEU A 163 6.53 9.17 1.24
N CYS A 164 6.74 10.03 2.24
CA CYS A 164 8.07 10.43 2.71
C CYS A 164 8.88 9.23 3.24
N VAL A 165 8.24 8.34 4.01
CA VAL A 165 8.90 7.12 4.52
C VAL A 165 9.33 6.22 3.38
N LEU A 166 8.45 5.95 2.41
CA LEU A 166 8.74 5.08 1.28
C LEU A 166 9.87 5.64 0.41
N SER A 167 9.78 6.91 0.01
CA SER A 167 10.81 7.55 -0.82
C SER A 167 12.17 7.61 -0.11
N THR A 168 12.19 7.98 1.18
CA THR A 168 13.43 8.02 1.96
C THR A 168 14.04 6.63 2.14
N PHE A 169 13.21 5.60 2.34
CA PHE A 169 13.70 4.22 2.47
C PHE A 169 14.38 3.77 1.18
N ILE A 170 13.74 3.97 0.02
CA ILE A 170 14.27 3.58 -1.29
C ILE A 170 15.59 4.29 -1.57
N SER A 171 15.62 5.63 -1.49
CA SER A 171 16.83 6.42 -1.74
C SER A 171 18.01 6.04 -0.85
N ARG A 172 17.75 5.62 0.40
CA ARG A 172 18.81 5.18 1.30
C ARG A 172 19.37 3.82 0.95
N VAL A 173 18.51 2.88 0.55
CA VAL A 173 18.97 1.55 0.13
C VAL A 173 19.77 1.67 -1.18
N GLU A 174 19.33 2.51 -2.12
CA GLU A 174 20.06 2.80 -3.36
C GLU A 174 21.42 3.47 -3.09
N ASN A 175 21.48 4.46 -2.21
CA ASN A 175 22.73 5.11 -1.82
C ASN A 175 23.69 4.15 -1.10
N LEU A 176 23.18 3.21 -0.29
CA LEU A 176 24.00 2.15 0.30
C LEU A 176 24.55 1.21 -0.77
N GLU A 177 23.73 0.87 -1.77
CA GLU A 177 24.14 0.04 -2.91
C GLU A 177 25.27 0.70 -3.71
N ASN A 178 25.13 1.98 -4.04
CA ASN A 178 26.14 2.71 -4.79
C ASN A 178 27.46 2.78 -4.01
N ARG A 179 27.42 3.08 -2.71
CA ARG A 179 28.63 3.07 -1.86
C ARG A 179 29.31 1.70 -1.75
N ILE A 180 28.53 0.63 -1.72
CA ILE A 180 29.09 -0.73 -1.72
C ILE A 180 29.76 -1.03 -3.05
N ASN A 181 29.14 -0.64 -4.17
CA ASN A 181 29.69 -0.85 -5.49
C ASN A 181 30.99 -0.01 -5.71
N GLU A 182 30.99 1.26 -5.33
CA GLU A 182 32.19 2.12 -5.35
C GLU A 182 33.36 1.53 -4.55
N HIS A 183 33.08 1.05 -3.32
CA HIS A 183 34.10 0.41 -2.50
C HIS A 183 34.57 -0.94 -3.05
N MET A 184 33.68 -1.68 -3.71
CA MET A 184 34.04 -2.95 -4.37
C MET A 184 34.90 -2.71 -5.61
N ASP A 185 34.60 -1.68 -6.41
CA ASP A 185 35.39 -1.29 -7.57
C ASP A 185 36.81 -0.83 -7.17
N GLU A 186 36.94 -0.07 -6.06
CA GLU A 186 38.24 0.27 -5.46
C GLU A 186 39.03 -0.96 -5.00
N ILE A 187 38.37 -1.93 -4.37
CA ILE A 187 38.99 -3.17 -3.86
C ILE A 187 39.38 -4.08 -5.02
N ILE A 188 38.52 -4.26 -6.02
CA ILE A 188 38.80 -5.10 -7.20
C ILE A 188 39.92 -4.48 -8.03
N GLY A 189 39.94 -3.14 -8.16
CA GLY A 189 41.03 -2.41 -8.84
C GLY A 189 42.38 -2.51 -8.12
N SER A 190 42.40 -2.82 -6.82
CA SER A 190 43.63 -2.97 -6.01
C SER A 190 44.08 -4.42 -5.77
N VAL A 191 43.24 -5.41 -6.11
CA VAL A 191 43.51 -6.84 -5.83
C VAL A 191 43.46 -7.64 -7.12
N THR A 192 44.61 -7.84 -7.73
CA THR A 192 44.78 -8.70 -8.92
C THR A 192 44.96 -10.19 -8.59
N ASP A 193 44.81 -10.62 -7.34
CA ASP A 193 44.96 -12.03 -6.98
C ASP A 193 44.09 -12.48 -5.79
N GLU A 194 43.48 -13.68 -5.96
CA GLU A 194 42.81 -14.56 -4.99
C GLU A 194 41.32 -14.43 -4.73
N SER A 195 40.58 -15.32 -5.43
CA SER A 195 39.13 -15.51 -5.34
C SER A 195 38.58 -15.98 -3.96
N LYS A 196 39.41 -16.36 -3.00
CA LYS A 196 39.01 -16.80 -1.65
C LYS A 196 38.85 -15.68 -0.63
N GLY A 197 39.53 -14.55 -0.82
CA GLY A 197 39.47 -13.38 0.06
C GLY A 197 38.20 -12.53 -0.17
N ILE A 198 37.69 -12.50 -1.39
CA ILE A 198 36.58 -11.63 -1.81
C ILE A 198 35.28 -11.94 -1.07
N ASN A 199 34.93 -13.21 -0.91
CA ASN A 199 33.68 -13.57 -0.24
C ASN A 199 33.72 -13.26 1.27
N SER A 200 34.84 -13.50 1.95
CA SER A 200 34.94 -13.20 3.39
C SER A 200 34.97 -11.70 3.68
N TYR A 201 35.63 -10.95 2.80
CA TYR A 201 35.65 -9.48 2.88
C TYR A 201 34.28 -8.86 2.58
N PHE A 202 33.58 -9.40 1.58
CA PHE A 202 32.20 -9.02 1.24
C PHE A 202 31.26 -9.21 2.45
N TYR A 203 31.30 -10.38 3.11
CA TYR A 203 30.48 -10.64 4.31
C TYR A 203 30.88 -9.74 5.48
N SER A 204 32.16 -9.47 5.70
CA SER A 204 32.64 -8.59 6.78
C SER A 204 32.33 -7.10 6.52
N ALA A 205 32.50 -6.63 5.30
CA ALA A 205 32.11 -5.28 4.87
C ALA A 205 30.58 -5.11 4.94
N PHE A 206 29.83 -6.12 4.53
CA PHE A 206 28.36 -6.14 4.63
C PHE A 206 27.89 -6.10 6.08
N ASP A 207 28.53 -6.85 7.01
CA ASP A 207 28.21 -6.82 8.44
C ASP A 207 28.57 -5.47 9.10
N LYS A 208 29.66 -4.84 8.71
CA LYS A 208 30.02 -3.48 9.17
C LYS A 208 29.05 -2.43 8.65
N LEU A 209 28.66 -2.52 7.37
CA LEU A 209 27.66 -1.64 6.76
C LEU A 209 26.26 -1.92 7.32
N GLU A 210 25.92 -3.16 7.63
CA GLU A 210 24.67 -3.51 8.31
C GLU A 210 24.57 -2.86 9.69
N ASN A 211 25.63 -2.90 10.48
CA ASN A 211 25.67 -2.26 11.80
C ASN A 211 25.64 -0.72 11.70
N SER A 212 26.26 -0.15 10.66
CA SER A 212 26.17 1.27 10.33
C SER A 212 24.81 1.60 9.70
N GLY A 213 24.27 0.74 8.83
CA GLY A 213 22.97 0.92 8.17
C GLY A 213 21.80 0.92 9.13
N ARG A 214 21.86 0.19 10.26
CA ARG A 214 20.87 0.29 11.34
C ARG A 214 20.71 1.73 11.84
N LYS A 215 21.83 2.43 11.98
CA LYS A 215 21.86 3.82 12.42
C LYS A 215 21.36 4.76 11.30
N TYR A 216 21.60 4.42 10.03
CA TYR A 216 21.25 5.25 8.87
C TYR A 216 19.80 5.07 8.38
N ILE A 217 19.22 3.88 8.44
CA ILE A 217 17.86 3.61 7.96
C ILE A 217 16.80 4.22 8.88
N TYR A 218 16.99 4.15 10.21
CA TYR A 218 15.98 4.59 11.18
C TYR A 218 16.28 5.93 11.84
N ARG A 219 17.54 6.37 11.89
CA ARG A 219 17.94 7.61 12.56
C ARG A 219 17.26 8.88 12.03
N PRO A 220 16.95 9.02 10.71
CA PRO A 220 16.25 10.20 10.22
C PRO A 220 14.77 10.23 10.58
N PHE A 221 14.20 9.08 10.93
CA PHE A 221 12.82 9.05 11.36
C PHE A 221 12.65 9.40 12.85
N GLY A 222 13.74 9.38 13.65
CA GLY A 222 13.74 9.81 15.04
C GLY A 222 12.51 9.30 15.80
N ILE A 223 11.65 10.24 16.23
CA ILE A 223 10.36 9.99 16.90
C ILE A 223 9.42 9.15 16.01
N PHE A 224 9.51 9.25 14.67
CA PHE A 224 8.70 8.51 13.71
C PHE A 224 9.24 7.12 13.35
N SER A 225 10.23 6.60 14.07
CA SER A 225 10.82 5.28 13.78
C SER A 225 9.82 4.13 13.88
N GLY A 226 8.86 4.21 14.79
CA GLY A 226 7.74 3.26 14.91
C GLY A 226 6.79 3.33 13.72
N TYR A 227 6.45 4.55 13.30
CA TYR A 227 5.64 4.84 12.13
C TYR A 227 6.28 4.26 10.85
N ALA A 228 7.56 4.53 10.62
CA ALA A 228 8.29 4.01 9.46
C ALA A 228 8.32 2.47 9.43
N ARG A 229 8.54 1.82 10.57
CA ARG A 229 8.47 0.36 10.69
C ARG A 229 7.10 -0.19 10.35
N GLY A 230 6.04 0.48 10.84
CA GLY A 230 4.66 0.11 10.56
C GLY A 230 4.34 0.13 9.07
N ILE A 231 4.75 1.17 8.33
CA ILE A 231 4.55 1.28 6.88
C ILE A 231 5.35 0.21 6.13
N LEU A 232 6.63 0.07 6.43
CA LEU A 232 7.50 -0.90 5.73
C LEU A 232 7.05 -2.35 5.96
N SER A 233 6.46 -2.68 7.10
CA SER A 233 5.92 -4.02 7.35
C SER A 233 4.80 -4.42 6.40
N ARG A 234 4.04 -3.45 5.89
CA ARG A 234 2.88 -3.66 5.00
C ARG A 234 3.26 -3.84 3.53
N VAL A 235 4.45 -3.39 3.12
CA VAL A 235 4.97 -3.62 1.77
C VAL A 235 5.16 -5.12 1.54
N LYS A 236 4.55 -5.69 0.49
CA LYS A 236 4.68 -7.11 0.17
C LYS A 236 6.09 -7.44 -0.32
N GLY A 237 6.63 -6.58 -1.17
CA GLY A 237 7.98 -6.72 -1.73
C GLY A 237 8.35 -5.57 -2.67
N PHE A 238 9.52 -5.67 -3.25
CA PHE A 238 10.05 -4.72 -4.23
C PHE A 238 10.40 -5.44 -5.53
N ARG A 239 10.27 -4.72 -6.67
CA ARG A 239 10.64 -5.16 -8.02
C ARG A 239 11.60 -4.15 -8.65
N GLY A 240 12.39 -4.57 -9.65
CA GLY A 240 13.36 -3.71 -10.35
C GLY A 240 14.81 -4.08 -10.07
N LYS A 241 15.75 -3.25 -10.51
CA LYS A 241 17.20 -3.54 -10.47
C LYS A 241 17.72 -3.78 -9.05
N SER A 242 17.26 -3.01 -8.08
CA SER A 242 17.66 -3.11 -6.66
C SER A 242 16.76 -4.02 -5.82
N ALA A 243 15.82 -4.75 -6.44
CA ALA A 243 14.78 -5.52 -5.73
C ALA A 243 15.34 -6.56 -4.76
N ALA A 244 16.40 -7.26 -5.12
CA ALA A 244 16.98 -8.30 -4.26
C ALA A 244 17.48 -7.72 -2.93
N LYS A 245 18.18 -6.58 -2.98
CA LYS A 245 18.72 -5.89 -1.80
C LYS A 245 17.61 -5.23 -0.97
N LEU A 246 16.67 -4.56 -1.63
CA LEU A 246 15.48 -3.97 -0.98
C LEU A 246 14.67 -5.03 -0.23
N ASN A 247 14.42 -6.19 -0.85
CA ASN A 247 13.68 -7.30 -0.22
C ASN A 247 14.47 -7.93 0.94
N MET A 248 15.79 -8.03 0.86
CA MET A 248 16.62 -8.51 1.96
C MET A 248 16.48 -7.60 3.18
N VAL A 249 16.60 -6.28 3.01
CA VAL A 249 16.44 -5.29 4.09
C VAL A 249 15.02 -5.31 4.63
N LEU A 250 14.01 -5.36 3.76
CA LEU A 250 12.61 -5.44 4.15
C LEU A 250 12.32 -6.68 5.03
N ASN A 251 12.81 -7.85 4.64
CA ASN A 251 12.62 -9.09 5.40
C ASN A 251 13.25 -9.01 6.80
N ARG A 252 14.42 -8.35 6.94
CA ARG A 252 15.03 -8.10 8.24
C ARG A 252 14.21 -7.15 9.11
N VAL A 253 13.63 -6.11 8.51
CA VAL A 253 12.70 -5.20 9.21
C VAL A 253 11.50 -5.97 9.74
N LYS A 254 10.86 -6.80 8.90
CA LYS A 254 9.70 -7.63 9.27
C LYS A 254 10.02 -8.60 10.39
N ASN A 255 11.11 -9.35 10.30
CA ASN A 255 11.51 -10.34 11.31
C ASN A 255 11.80 -9.75 12.70
N ARG A 256 12.01 -8.42 12.80
CA ARG A 256 12.18 -7.72 14.07
C ARG A 256 10.89 -7.17 14.67
N ILE A 257 9.86 -7.01 13.84
CA ILE A 257 8.53 -6.58 14.30
C ILE A 257 7.77 -7.78 14.89
N THR A 258 8.07 -8.98 14.40
CA THR A 258 7.43 -10.23 14.83
C THR A 258 8.09 -10.90 16.05
N ARG A 259 9.20 -10.34 16.55
CA ARG A 259 9.84 -10.70 17.82
C ARG A 259 9.54 -9.67 18.89
#